data_fdfee559ecf9f874333ce5b1f4912f7d
#
_entry.id   fdfee559ecf9f874333ce5b1f4912f7d
#
_cell.length_a   1.000
_cell.length_b   1.000
_cell.length_c   1.000
_cell.angle_alpha   90.00
_cell.angle_beta   90.00
_cell.angle_gamma   90.00
#
_symmetry.space_group_name_H-M   'P 1'
#
loop_
_entity.id
_entity.type
_entity.pdbx_description
1 polymer ?
#
loop_
_entity_poly.entity_id
_entity_poly.type
_entity_poly.pdbx_seq_one_letter_code
_entity_poly.pdbx_strand_id
1 'polypeptide(L)'
;MSGLLPQGSTHAASQNELYAAQTAKETHELRPQLMETQTVCLWAREQLPEELQATYDLLDHTAAVHGEEPVQVEATQEEVRRCLSALRIDHPEYFWFDGAASYTTASVPILGDSTSVTLTYTMDAETARSLKPQVDAYEKACFDTLAAAQTDYQKILGVYQYIIANTDYVLD
;
A
#
# COMPACT_ATOMS: atom_id res chain seq x y z
N MET A 1 -0.21 59.50 15.15
CA MET A 1 -0.65 58.60 14.10
C MET A 1 0.12 57.31 14.26
N SER A 2 -0.49 56.35 14.94
CA SER A 2 0.13 55.03 15.20
C SER A 2 -0.36 54.06 14.15
N GLY A 3 0.55 53.61 13.27
CA GLY A 3 0.28 52.57 12.29
C GLY A 3 0.39 51.20 12.93
N LEU A 4 -0.72 50.48 13.04
CA LEU A 4 -0.71 49.05 13.34
C LEU A 4 -0.23 48.27 12.08
N LEU A 5 0.84 47.54 12.27
CA LEU A 5 1.26 46.50 11.31
C LEU A 5 0.34 45.28 11.45
N PRO A 6 -0.11 44.66 10.34
CA PRO A 6 -0.87 43.43 10.43
C PRO A 6 0.05 42.28 10.89
N GLN A 7 -0.32 41.64 11.98
CA GLN A 7 0.29 40.38 12.40
C GLN A 7 -0.07 39.31 11.39
N GLY A 8 0.90 38.82 10.63
CA GLY A 8 0.76 37.65 9.79
C GLY A 8 0.47 36.42 10.65
N SER A 9 -0.71 35.85 10.51
CA SER A 9 -1.01 34.54 11.08
C SER A 9 -0.17 33.50 10.33
N THR A 10 0.90 33.06 10.94
CA THR A 10 1.58 31.82 10.54
C THR A 10 0.62 30.69 10.84
N HIS A 11 -0.03 30.17 9.81
CA HIS A 11 -0.76 28.92 9.89
C HIS A 11 0.27 27.85 10.27
N ALA A 12 0.19 27.35 11.50
CA ALA A 12 0.91 26.14 11.87
C ALA A 12 0.32 25.03 10.98
N ALA A 13 1.18 24.41 10.15
CA ALA A 13 0.81 23.25 9.38
C ALA A 13 0.21 22.20 10.33
N SER A 14 -0.91 21.60 9.96
CA SER A 14 -1.54 20.59 10.79
C SER A 14 -0.56 19.42 10.98
N GLN A 15 -0.67 18.69 12.10
CA GLN A 15 0.19 17.54 12.35
C GLN A 15 0.10 16.52 11.19
N ASN A 16 -1.05 16.45 10.53
CA ASN A 16 -1.27 15.60 9.36
C ASN A 16 -0.46 16.05 8.12
N GLU A 17 -0.33 17.36 7.89
CA GLU A 17 0.51 17.89 6.79
C GLU A 17 2.00 17.66 7.05
N LEU A 18 2.44 17.76 8.30
CA LEU A 18 3.80 17.43 8.70
C LEU A 18 4.08 15.93 8.60
N TYR A 19 3.11 15.09 8.99
CA TYR A 19 3.20 13.63 8.85
C TYR A 19 3.24 13.21 7.38
N ALA A 20 2.35 13.76 6.55
CA ALA A 20 2.31 13.50 5.10
C ALA A 20 3.62 13.95 4.40
N ALA A 21 4.18 15.09 4.78
CA ALA A 21 5.44 15.58 4.21
C ALA A 21 6.65 14.76 4.65
N GLN A 22 6.65 14.26 5.90
CA GLN A 22 7.70 13.41 6.44
C GLN A 22 7.63 12.01 5.82
N THR A 23 6.44 11.45 5.70
CA THR A 23 6.13 10.17 5.06
C THR A 23 6.51 10.18 3.58
N ALA A 24 6.19 11.26 2.85
CA ALA A 24 6.58 11.42 1.44
C ALA A 24 8.11 11.46 1.24
N LYS A 25 8.84 12.01 2.21
CA LYS A 25 10.31 12.08 2.18
C LYS A 25 10.95 10.71 2.44
N GLU A 26 10.46 9.98 3.44
CA GLU A 26 10.92 8.63 3.77
C GLU A 26 10.60 7.62 2.66
N THR A 27 9.42 7.73 2.02
CA THR A 27 9.03 6.91 0.88
C THR A 27 9.97 7.12 -0.31
N HIS A 28 10.40 8.35 -0.55
CA HIS A 28 11.32 8.67 -1.66
C HIS A 28 12.73 8.10 -1.43
N GLU A 29 13.16 7.92 -0.18
CA GLU A 29 14.48 7.38 0.14
C GLU A 29 14.49 5.84 0.26
N LEU A 30 13.39 5.20 0.69
CA LEU A 30 13.29 3.74 0.88
C LEU A 30 12.83 3.01 -0.38
N ARG A 31 12.01 3.64 -1.21
CA ARG A 31 11.49 3.05 -2.46
C ARG A 31 12.59 2.59 -3.44
N PRO A 32 13.70 3.33 -3.65
CA PRO A 32 14.77 2.89 -4.56
C PRO A 32 15.54 1.66 -4.08
N GLN A 33 15.54 1.36 -2.78
CA GLN A 33 16.28 0.23 -2.23
C GLN A 33 15.51 -1.09 -2.25
N LEU A 34 14.17 -1.02 -2.39
CA LEU A 34 13.28 -2.19 -2.41
C LEU A 34 12.70 -2.48 -3.79
N MET A 35 12.77 -1.53 -4.72
CA MET A 35 12.14 -1.65 -6.05
C MET A 35 13.10 -1.19 -7.16
N GLU A 36 14.01 -2.05 -7.59
CA GLU A 36 14.60 -1.89 -8.92
C GLU A 36 13.52 -2.15 -9.97
N THR A 37 12.94 -1.05 -10.49
CA THR A 37 12.30 -0.93 -11.81
C THR A 37 11.13 -1.88 -12.14
N GLN A 38 10.13 -2.01 -11.29
CA GLN A 38 8.79 -2.35 -11.79
C GLN A 38 7.96 -1.07 -11.88
N THR A 39 7.42 -0.79 -13.06
CA THR A 39 6.37 0.22 -13.20
C THR A 39 5.13 -0.35 -12.52
N VAL A 40 4.90 0.05 -11.28
CA VAL A 40 3.71 -0.37 -10.53
C VAL A 40 2.50 0.22 -11.25
N CYS A 41 1.61 -0.65 -11.71
CA CYS A 41 0.35 -0.24 -12.30
C CYS A 41 -0.66 -0.04 -11.16
N LEU A 42 -0.95 1.21 -10.81
CA LEU A 42 -1.94 1.57 -9.78
C LEU A 42 -3.35 1.66 -10.38
N TRP A 43 -3.74 0.65 -11.15
CA TRP A 43 -5.02 0.63 -11.85
C TRP A 43 -6.21 0.70 -10.87
N ALA A 44 -6.17 -0.04 -9.78
CA ALA A 44 -7.28 -0.06 -8.83
C ALA A 44 -7.36 1.25 -8.03
N ARG A 45 -6.22 1.87 -7.72
CA ARG A 45 -6.16 3.22 -7.13
C ARG A 45 -6.83 4.26 -8.05
N GLU A 46 -6.57 4.19 -9.35
CA GLU A 46 -7.15 5.11 -10.34
C GLU A 46 -8.68 4.96 -10.48
N GLN A 47 -9.24 3.80 -10.07
CA GLN A 47 -10.70 3.59 -10.03
C GLN A 47 -11.34 4.08 -8.73
N LEU A 48 -10.55 4.45 -7.72
CA LEU A 48 -11.08 5.05 -6.50
C LEU A 48 -11.50 6.50 -6.75
N PRO A 49 -12.56 6.99 -6.06
CA PRO A 49 -12.86 8.41 -5.98
C PRO A 49 -11.63 9.22 -5.57
N GLU A 50 -11.47 10.42 -6.11
CA GLU A 50 -10.31 11.27 -5.87
C GLU A 50 -10.07 11.53 -4.37
N GLU A 51 -11.15 11.73 -3.61
CA GLU A 51 -11.13 11.92 -2.16
C GLU A 51 -10.56 10.73 -1.37
N LEU A 52 -10.59 9.52 -1.95
CA LEU A 52 -10.06 8.32 -1.30
C LEU A 52 -8.61 7.99 -1.67
N GLN A 53 -8.06 8.66 -2.69
CA GLN A 53 -6.70 8.36 -3.15
C GLN A 53 -5.65 8.70 -2.08
N ALA A 54 -5.85 9.77 -1.31
CA ALA A 54 -4.96 10.10 -0.19
C ALA A 54 -5.01 9.05 0.93
N THR A 55 -6.18 8.51 1.22
CA THR A 55 -6.34 7.39 2.16
C THR A 55 -5.65 6.13 1.64
N TYR A 56 -5.81 5.83 0.36
CA TYR A 56 -5.12 4.72 -0.28
C TYR A 56 -3.60 4.87 -0.17
N ASP A 57 -3.06 6.04 -0.52
CA ASP A 57 -1.60 6.31 -0.50
C ASP A 57 -1.00 6.15 0.91
N LEU A 58 -1.75 6.54 1.95
CA LEU A 58 -1.33 6.36 3.34
C LEU A 58 -1.32 4.88 3.75
N LEU A 59 -2.34 4.11 3.34
CA LEU A 59 -2.42 2.67 3.62
C LEU A 59 -1.38 1.89 2.82
N ASP A 60 -1.11 2.27 1.57
CA ASP A 60 -0.05 1.71 0.74
C ASP A 60 1.32 1.88 1.42
N HIS A 61 1.63 3.11 1.81
CA HIS A 61 2.87 3.37 2.54
C HIS A 61 2.99 2.51 3.80
N THR A 62 1.91 2.43 4.58
CA THR A 62 1.89 1.65 5.82
C THR A 62 2.13 0.17 5.57
N ALA A 63 1.49 -0.41 4.54
CA ALA A 63 1.69 -1.81 4.15
C ALA A 63 3.10 -2.08 3.61
N ALA A 64 3.64 -1.16 2.80
CA ALA A 64 4.97 -1.26 2.21
C ALA A 64 6.09 -1.34 3.25
N VAL A 65 5.96 -0.57 4.35
CA VAL A 65 6.95 -0.56 5.45
C VAL A 65 6.63 -1.55 6.57
N HIS A 66 5.56 -2.35 6.41
CA HIS A 66 5.06 -3.25 7.45
C HIS A 66 4.73 -2.49 8.76
N GLY A 67 4.03 -1.35 8.63
CA GLY A 67 3.70 -0.48 9.77
C GLY A 67 2.65 -1.09 10.68
N GLU A 68 2.94 -1.21 11.97
CA GLU A 68 2.06 -1.81 12.98
C GLU A 68 1.28 -0.76 13.79
N GLU A 69 1.68 0.51 13.69
CA GLU A 69 1.02 1.60 14.40
C GLU A 69 -0.30 1.98 13.72
N PRO A 70 -1.32 2.38 14.50
CA PRO A 70 -2.59 2.83 13.95
C PRO A 70 -2.42 4.13 13.15
N VAL A 71 -2.98 4.16 11.94
CA VAL A 71 -3.05 5.36 11.10
C VAL A 71 -4.45 5.98 11.12
N GLN A 72 -4.50 7.31 11.13
CA GLN A 72 -5.77 8.05 11.12
C GLN A 72 -6.10 8.46 9.69
N VAL A 73 -7.32 8.15 9.25
CA VAL A 73 -7.83 8.51 7.92
C VAL A 73 -9.17 9.23 8.03
N GLU A 74 -9.40 10.20 7.16
CA GLU A 74 -10.68 10.90 7.02
C GLU A 74 -11.58 10.14 6.04
N ALA A 75 -11.95 8.93 6.44
CA ALA A 75 -12.77 8.04 5.64
C ALA A 75 -13.60 7.14 6.56
N THR A 76 -14.75 6.71 6.09
CA THR A 76 -15.57 5.70 6.75
C THR A 76 -14.90 4.32 6.68
N GLN A 77 -15.31 3.41 7.55
CA GLN A 77 -14.82 2.03 7.53
C GLN A 77 -15.03 1.33 6.17
N GLU A 78 -16.16 1.63 5.50
CA GLU A 78 -16.46 1.04 4.19
C GLU A 78 -15.50 1.58 3.10
N GLU A 79 -15.21 2.87 3.13
CA GLU A 79 -14.26 3.49 2.22
C GLU A 79 -12.84 2.97 2.44
N VAL A 80 -12.42 2.78 3.70
CA VAL A 80 -11.15 2.13 4.03
C VAL A 80 -11.09 0.72 3.46
N ARG A 81 -12.15 -0.08 3.58
CA ARG A 81 -12.19 -1.42 2.98
C ARG A 81 -12.03 -1.39 1.45
N ARG A 82 -12.62 -0.40 0.79
CA ARG A 82 -12.44 -0.21 -0.65
C ARG A 82 -10.98 0.11 -1.00
N CYS A 83 -10.32 0.98 -0.22
CA CYS A 83 -8.91 1.28 -0.39
C CYS A 83 -8.03 0.03 -0.18
N LEU A 84 -8.28 -0.77 0.87
CA LEU A 84 -7.54 -2.00 1.14
C LEU A 84 -7.75 -3.06 0.04
N SER A 85 -8.96 -3.14 -0.52
CA SER A 85 -9.24 -4.02 -1.65
C SER A 85 -8.49 -3.59 -2.91
N ALA A 86 -8.41 -2.29 -3.18
CA ALA A 86 -7.64 -1.72 -4.29
C ALA A 86 -6.14 -1.97 -4.08
N LEU A 87 -5.64 -1.78 -2.87
CA LEU A 87 -4.24 -2.01 -2.50
C LEU A 87 -3.79 -3.45 -2.81
N ARG A 88 -4.61 -4.44 -2.47
CA ARG A 88 -4.31 -5.85 -2.78
C ARG A 88 -4.26 -6.16 -4.27
N ILE A 89 -5.00 -5.42 -5.08
CA ILE A 89 -4.99 -5.59 -6.54
C ILE A 89 -3.73 -4.98 -7.13
N ASP A 90 -3.36 -3.77 -6.68
CA ASP A 90 -2.24 -3.02 -7.22
C ASP A 90 -0.88 -3.53 -6.71
N HIS A 91 -0.85 -4.13 -5.50
CA HIS A 91 0.39 -4.54 -4.81
C HIS A 91 0.38 -6.03 -4.42
N PRO A 92 0.34 -6.94 -5.39
CA PRO A 92 0.47 -8.38 -5.12
C PRO A 92 1.83 -8.76 -4.51
N GLU A 93 2.83 -7.92 -4.66
CA GLU A 93 4.18 -8.09 -4.08
C GLU A 93 4.21 -7.96 -2.56
N TYR A 94 3.15 -7.42 -1.93
CA TYR A 94 3.01 -7.38 -0.46
C TYR A 94 2.46 -8.70 0.06
N PHE A 95 3.15 -9.82 -0.19
CA PHE A 95 2.73 -11.17 0.17
C PHE A 95 2.53 -11.38 1.68
N TRP A 96 3.02 -10.46 2.51
CA TRP A 96 2.80 -10.42 3.95
C TRP A 96 1.48 -9.76 4.36
N PHE A 97 0.72 -9.19 3.40
CA PHE A 97 -0.51 -8.46 3.65
C PHE A 97 -1.68 -9.03 2.84
N ASP A 98 -2.74 -9.46 3.54
CA ASP A 98 -3.95 -10.04 2.93
C ASP A 98 -5.15 -9.11 2.88
N GLY A 99 -4.97 -7.84 3.27
CA GLY A 99 -6.02 -6.83 3.33
C GLY A 99 -6.77 -6.79 4.66
N ALA A 100 -6.31 -7.53 5.67
CA ALA A 100 -6.92 -7.49 6.99
C ALA A 100 -6.50 -6.24 7.76
N ALA A 101 -7.48 -5.66 8.48
CA ALA A 101 -7.24 -4.52 9.35
C ALA A 101 -8.26 -4.47 10.49
N SER A 102 -7.86 -3.89 11.62
CA SER A 102 -8.77 -3.51 12.69
C SER A 102 -9.10 -2.01 12.60
N TYR A 103 -10.30 -1.64 13.03
CA TYR A 103 -10.82 -0.29 12.88
C TYR A 103 -11.37 0.24 14.20
N THR A 104 -11.09 1.51 14.47
CA THR A 104 -11.77 2.26 15.52
C THR A 104 -12.26 3.57 14.91
N THR A 105 -13.58 3.73 14.80
CA THR A 105 -14.19 4.93 14.22
C THR A 105 -14.58 5.90 15.32
N ALA A 106 -14.21 7.16 15.16
CA ALA A 106 -14.69 8.28 15.95
C ALA A 106 -15.47 9.22 15.03
N SER A 107 -16.72 9.47 15.35
CA SER A 107 -17.54 10.45 14.65
C SER A 107 -17.59 11.75 15.45
N VAL A 108 -17.06 12.83 14.86
CA VAL A 108 -17.09 14.15 15.48
C VAL A 108 -18.06 15.03 14.70
N PRO A 109 -19.14 15.55 15.32
CA PRO A 109 -20.26 16.21 14.62
C PRO A 109 -19.91 17.41 13.74
N ILE A 110 -18.70 17.95 13.85
CA ILE A 110 -18.25 19.13 13.09
C ILE A 110 -17.06 18.81 12.17
N LEU A 111 -16.33 17.73 12.46
CA LEU A 111 -15.08 17.37 11.74
C LEU A 111 -15.25 16.17 10.79
N GLY A 112 -16.42 15.54 10.76
CA GLY A 112 -16.67 14.35 9.95
C GLY A 112 -16.27 13.04 10.64
N ASP A 113 -16.29 11.96 9.87
CA ASP A 113 -15.90 10.64 10.32
C ASP A 113 -14.39 10.47 10.19
N SER A 114 -13.76 10.06 11.28
CA SER A 114 -12.34 9.71 11.31
C SER A 114 -12.21 8.24 11.73
N THR A 115 -11.45 7.48 10.99
CA THR A 115 -11.20 6.07 11.28
C THR A 115 -9.74 5.84 11.60
N SER A 116 -9.47 5.25 12.76
CA SER A 116 -8.16 4.72 13.12
C SER A 116 -8.05 3.31 12.54
N VAL A 117 -7.07 3.07 11.71
CA VAL A 117 -6.85 1.81 11.01
C VAL A 117 -5.52 1.22 11.46
N THR A 118 -5.53 -0.04 11.90
CA THR A 118 -4.32 -0.80 12.16
C THR A 118 -4.29 -1.99 11.20
N LEU A 119 -3.30 -2.07 10.34
CA LEU A 119 -3.14 -3.18 9.40
C LEU A 119 -2.75 -4.45 10.16
N THR A 120 -3.22 -5.58 9.66
CA THR A 120 -2.89 -6.90 10.19
C THR A 120 -2.10 -7.66 9.13
N TYR A 121 -1.00 -8.26 9.52
CA TYR A 121 -0.11 -8.96 8.60
C TYR A 121 -0.16 -10.47 8.84
N THR A 122 0.06 -11.26 7.79
CA THR A 122 0.08 -12.73 7.84
C THR A 122 1.36 -13.27 8.48
N MET A 123 2.39 -12.44 8.58
CA MET A 123 3.68 -12.75 9.19
C MET A 123 4.33 -11.47 9.73
N ASP A 124 5.35 -11.61 10.58
CA ASP A 124 6.12 -10.47 11.09
C ASP A 124 7.10 -9.91 10.04
N ALA A 125 7.56 -8.67 10.28
CA ALA A 125 8.43 -7.94 9.34
C ALA A 125 9.81 -8.62 9.12
N GLU A 126 10.35 -9.36 10.09
CA GLU A 126 11.62 -10.06 9.96
C GLU A 126 11.45 -11.28 9.05
N THR A 127 10.40 -12.05 9.27
CA THR A 127 10.02 -13.18 8.41
C THR A 127 9.77 -12.70 6.98
N ALA A 128 8.99 -11.64 6.77
CA ALA A 128 8.73 -11.08 5.46
C ALA A 128 10.03 -10.68 4.73
N ARG A 129 10.94 -9.98 5.41
CA ARG A 129 12.26 -9.61 4.85
C ARG A 129 13.12 -10.83 4.50
N SER A 130 13.09 -11.87 5.31
CA SER A 130 13.88 -13.07 5.05
C SER A 130 13.37 -13.90 3.88
N LEU A 131 12.04 -13.87 3.64
CA LEU A 131 11.40 -14.60 2.54
C LEU A 131 11.43 -13.84 1.22
N LYS A 132 11.48 -12.49 1.24
CA LYS A 132 11.44 -11.65 0.05
C LYS A 132 12.41 -12.08 -1.06
N PRO A 133 13.71 -12.35 -0.79
CA PRO A 133 14.62 -12.81 -1.83
C PRO A 133 14.23 -14.15 -2.46
N GLN A 134 13.56 -15.03 -1.71
CA GLN A 134 13.10 -16.32 -2.21
C GLN A 134 11.87 -16.15 -3.12
N VAL A 135 10.94 -15.28 -2.71
CA VAL A 135 9.76 -14.92 -3.52
C VAL A 135 10.21 -14.26 -4.82
N ASP A 136 11.13 -13.29 -4.76
CA ASP A 136 11.66 -12.61 -5.94
C ASP A 136 12.38 -13.57 -6.89
N ALA A 137 13.14 -14.51 -6.35
CA ALA A 137 13.83 -15.52 -7.16
C ALA A 137 12.83 -16.48 -7.84
N TYR A 138 11.76 -16.86 -7.15
CA TYR A 138 10.70 -17.70 -7.69
C TYR A 138 9.92 -16.97 -8.80
N GLU A 139 9.55 -15.72 -8.57
CA GLU A 139 8.90 -14.86 -9.56
C GLU A 139 9.78 -14.67 -10.80
N LYS A 140 11.06 -14.34 -10.60
CA LYS A 140 12.01 -14.21 -11.69
C LYS A 140 12.14 -15.50 -12.50
N ALA A 141 12.23 -16.65 -11.85
CA ALA A 141 12.31 -17.94 -12.53
C ALA A 141 11.06 -18.21 -13.38
N CYS A 142 9.87 -17.83 -12.90
CA CYS A 142 8.64 -17.87 -13.66
C CYS A 142 8.73 -17.01 -14.92
N PHE A 143 9.08 -15.73 -14.77
CA PHE A 143 9.17 -14.79 -15.90
C PHE A 143 10.26 -15.17 -16.90
N ASP A 144 11.39 -15.71 -16.46
CA ASP A 144 12.44 -16.20 -17.36
C ASP A 144 11.91 -17.30 -18.31
N THR A 145 10.96 -18.15 -17.88
CA THR A 145 10.33 -19.17 -18.75
C THR A 145 9.42 -18.53 -19.80
N LEU A 146 8.95 -17.31 -19.60
CA LEU A 146 8.05 -16.60 -20.50
C LEU A 146 8.76 -15.72 -21.53
N ALA A 147 10.08 -15.65 -21.51
CA ALA A 147 10.86 -14.77 -22.38
C ALA A 147 10.58 -15.01 -23.89
N ALA A 148 10.14 -16.22 -24.29
CA ALA A 148 9.78 -16.56 -25.66
C ALA A 148 8.29 -16.30 -25.98
N ALA A 149 7.45 -15.97 -25.01
CA ALA A 149 6.02 -15.75 -25.21
C ALA A 149 5.77 -14.44 -25.98
N GLN A 150 5.11 -14.54 -27.13
CA GLN A 150 4.84 -13.40 -28.02
C GLN A 150 3.45 -12.80 -27.82
N THR A 151 2.53 -13.55 -27.22
CA THR A 151 1.15 -13.11 -26.98
C THR A 151 0.80 -13.16 -25.51
N ASP A 152 -0.16 -12.34 -25.09
CA ASP A 152 -0.63 -12.33 -23.70
C ASP A 152 -1.25 -13.68 -23.31
N TYR A 153 -1.91 -14.37 -24.24
CA TYR A 153 -2.38 -15.73 -24.01
C TYR A 153 -1.24 -16.70 -23.68
N GLN A 154 -0.13 -16.64 -24.42
CA GLN A 154 1.05 -17.48 -24.14
C GLN A 154 1.67 -17.16 -22.79
N LYS A 155 1.73 -15.87 -22.41
CA LYS A 155 2.23 -15.45 -21.10
C LYS A 155 1.34 -16.01 -19.97
N ILE A 156 0.03 -15.79 -20.06
CA ILE A 156 -0.94 -16.30 -19.07
C ILE A 156 -0.87 -17.83 -18.95
N LEU A 157 -0.86 -18.53 -20.07
CA LEU A 157 -0.75 -19.98 -20.09
C LEU A 157 0.57 -20.46 -19.47
N GLY A 158 1.68 -19.79 -19.78
CA GLY A 158 2.98 -20.12 -19.23
C GLY A 158 3.06 -19.91 -17.70
N VAL A 159 2.53 -18.81 -17.18
CA VAL A 159 2.41 -18.57 -15.72
C VAL A 159 1.59 -19.70 -15.08
N TYR A 160 0.43 -20.03 -15.65
CA TYR A 160 -0.44 -21.09 -15.15
C TYR A 160 0.27 -22.45 -15.10
N GLN A 161 0.96 -22.81 -16.17
CA GLN A 161 1.73 -24.04 -16.25
C GLN A 161 2.89 -24.07 -15.25
N TYR A 162 3.58 -22.93 -15.07
CA TYR A 162 4.67 -22.81 -14.10
C TYR A 162 4.17 -23.00 -12.67
N ILE A 163 3.05 -22.39 -12.30
CA ILE A 163 2.44 -22.55 -10.98
C ILE A 163 2.10 -24.01 -10.72
N ILE A 164 1.39 -24.67 -11.66
CA ILE A 164 0.99 -26.08 -11.50
C ILE A 164 2.22 -26.99 -11.35
N ALA A 165 3.28 -26.74 -12.11
CA ALA A 165 4.48 -27.57 -12.09
C ALA A 165 5.34 -27.40 -10.82
N ASN A 166 5.18 -26.28 -10.10
CA ASN A 166 6.03 -25.91 -8.98
C ASN A 166 5.28 -25.70 -7.65
N THR A 167 3.99 -26.06 -7.61
CA THR A 167 3.17 -25.95 -6.39
C THR A 167 2.57 -27.30 -6.07
N ASP A 168 2.87 -27.82 -4.88
CA ASP A 168 2.24 -29.02 -4.34
C ASP A 168 1.00 -28.61 -3.53
N TYR A 169 -0.11 -29.29 -3.81
CA TYR A 169 -1.33 -29.14 -3.00
C TYR A 169 -1.20 -30.05 -1.76
N VAL A 170 -1.02 -29.43 -0.60
CA VAL A 170 -1.13 -30.15 0.68
C VAL A 170 -2.62 -30.18 1.04
N LEU A 171 -3.19 -31.38 1.00
CA LEU A 171 -4.53 -31.65 1.53
C LEU A 171 -4.37 -32.00 3.02
N ASP A 172 -4.79 -31.11 3.91
CA ASP A 172 -4.92 -31.36 5.34
C ASP A 172 -6.12 -32.27 5.64
#